data_12018afdb0c66bfe5aae79c3f87de020
#
_entry.id   12018afdb0c66bfe5aae79c3f87de020
#
_cell.length_a   1.000
_cell.length_b   1.000
_cell.length_c   1.000
_cell.angle_alpha   90.00
_cell.angle_beta   90.00
_cell.angle_gamma   90.00
#
_symmetry.space_group_name_H-M   'P 1'
#
loop_
_entity.id
_entity.type
_entity.pdbx_description
1 polymer ?
#
loop_
_entity_poly.entity_id
_entity_poly.type
_entity_poly.pdbx_seq_one_letter_code
_entity_poly.pdbx_strand_id
1 'polypeptide(L)'
;VILAVTAVVTVGFDLILAVQVGMAAAAVLALRQLARTSVPVAEPLPLLDADTASALRAEHIVSYRLDGALFFGAVQRFLGELASIDEVRVVILRLPELQMLDATGAQALGEIIDELERRNVTVLLKGPRPEHLRILQEVGAIDRLAHEKHLFDDLDEAIAHARIHAERVAG
;
A
#
# COMPACT_ATOMS: atom_id res chain seq x y z
N VAL A 1 -17.44 -21.99 12.56
CA VAL A 1 -16.28 -22.54 13.29
C VAL A 1 -16.32 -22.12 14.76
N ILE A 2 -16.44 -20.80 15.10
CA ILE A 2 -16.49 -20.32 16.48
C ILE A 2 -17.62 -20.97 17.27
N LEU A 3 -18.83 -21.01 16.71
CA LEU A 3 -20.00 -21.57 17.36
C LEU A 3 -19.85 -23.08 17.68
N ALA A 4 -19.22 -23.83 16.78
CA ALA A 4 -18.96 -25.25 16.99
C ALA A 4 -17.91 -25.48 18.09
N VAL A 5 -16.84 -24.68 18.10
CA VAL A 5 -15.78 -24.76 19.14
C VAL A 5 -16.36 -24.37 20.50
N THR A 6 -17.15 -23.31 20.58
CA THR A 6 -17.79 -22.88 21.83
C THR A 6 -18.74 -23.93 22.34
N ALA A 7 -19.55 -24.56 21.47
CA ALA A 7 -20.48 -25.63 21.88
C ALA A 7 -19.76 -26.86 22.42
N VAL A 8 -18.67 -27.30 21.80
CA VAL A 8 -17.86 -28.44 22.28
C VAL A 8 -17.20 -28.13 23.62
N VAL A 9 -16.68 -26.91 23.80
CA VAL A 9 -16.05 -26.48 25.04
C VAL A 9 -17.09 -26.31 26.15
N THR A 10 -18.30 -25.81 25.85
CA THR A 10 -19.39 -25.66 26.82
C THR A 10 -19.89 -27.01 27.37
N VAL A 11 -19.88 -28.06 26.53
CA VAL A 11 -20.31 -29.41 26.98
C VAL A 11 -19.22 -30.14 27.78
N GLY A 12 -17.94 -29.86 27.48
CA GLY A 12 -16.80 -30.55 28.13
C GLY A 12 -16.16 -29.80 29.30
N PHE A 13 -16.42 -28.50 29.46
CA PHE A 13 -15.78 -27.63 30.45
C PHE A 13 -16.80 -26.63 31.05
N ASP A 14 -16.39 -25.91 32.09
CA ASP A 14 -17.20 -24.90 32.74
C ASP A 14 -17.54 -23.74 31.77
N LEU A 15 -18.76 -23.17 31.86
CA LEU A 15 -19.27 -22.08 31.03
C LEU A 15 -18.30 -20.88 30.94
N ILE A 16 -17.62 -20.58 32.05
CA ILE A 16 -16.66 -19.47 32.12
C ILE A 16 -15.49 -19.71 31.15
N LEU A 17 -14.95 -20.91 31.08
CA LEU A 17 -13.86 -21.28 30.20
C LEU A 17 -14.29 -21.22 28.71
N ALA A 18 -15.51 -21.67 28.41
CA ALA A 18 -16.05 -21.61 27.06
C ALA A 18 -16.16 -20.18 26.52
N VAL A 19 -16.61 -19.24 27.37
CA VAL A 19 -16.70 -17.80 27.00
C VAL A 19 -15.31 -17.20 26.76
N GLN A 20 -14.35 -17.51 27.62
CA GLN A 20 -12.97 -17.00 27.45
C GLN A 20 -12.32 -17.50 26.19
N VAL A 21 -12.44 -18.78 25.84
CA VAL A 21 -11.92 -19.35 24.60
C VAL A 21 -12.61 -18.74 23.38
N GLY A 22 -13.94 -18.55 23.44
CA GLY A 22 -14.70 -17.91 22.38
C GLY A 22 -14.25 -16.46 22.14
N MET A 23 -14.05 -15.68 23.19
CA MET A 23 -13.57 -14.30 23.13
C MET A 23 -12.15 -14.21 22.57
N ALA A 24 -11.24 -15.08 23.04
CA ALA A 24 -9.87 -15.12 22.54
C ALA A 24 -9.82 -15.50 21.05
N ALA A 25 -10.60 -16.50 20.64
CA ALA A 25 -10.69 -16.87 19.22
C ALA A 25 -11.26 -15.75 18.34
N ALA A 26 -12.30 -15.06 18.82
CA ALA A 26 -12.87 -13.91 18.11
C ALA A 26 -11.88 -12.76 17.98
N ALA A 27 -11.13 -12.43 19.03
CA ALA A 27 -10.09 -11.41 19.02
C ALA A 27 -8.96 -11.74 18.00
N VAL A 28 -8.48 -12.99 18.00
CA VAL A 28 -7.46 -13.45 17.04
C VAL A 28 -7.96 -13.37 15.59
N LEU A 29 -9.21 -13.74 15.34
CA LEU A 29 -9.80 -13.64 13.99
C LEU A 29 -9.99 -12.19 13.55
N ALA A 30 -10.44 -11.32 14.46
CA ALA A 30 -10.55 -9.88 14.19
C ALA A 30 -9.19 -9.25 13.87
N LEU A 31 -8.14 -9.56 14.65
CA LEU A 31 -6.78 -9.11 14.39
C LEU A 31 -6.24 -9.62 13.04
N ARG A 32 -6.51 -10.91 12.72
CA ARG A 32 -6.13 -11.46 11.41
C ARG A 32 -6.85 -10.79 10.25
N GLN A 33 -8.11 -10.43 10.42
CA GLN A 33 -8.88 -9.74 9.39
C GLN A 33 -8.35 -8.30 9.21
N LEU A 34 -8.06 -7.60 10.29
CA LEU A 34 -7.45 -6.26 10.26
C LEU A 34 -6.07 -6.29 9.58
N ALA A 35 -5.23 -7.27 9.91
CA ALA A 35 -3.92 -7.44 9.29
C ALA A 35 -3.98 -7.78 7.78
N ARG A 36 -5.06 -8.42 7.32
CA ARG A 36 -5.24 -8.74 5.88
C ARG A 36 -5.70 -7.53 5.05
N THR A 37 -6.41 -6.57 5.65
CA THR A 37 -6.90 -5.36 4.97
C THR A 37 -5.81 -4.29 4.80
N SER A 38 -4.65 -4.46 5.43
CA SER A 38 -3.55 -3.49 5.43
C SER A 38 -2.43 -3.84 4.44
N VAL A 39 -2.69 -4.68 3.45
CA VAL A 39 -1.70 -5.03 2.43
C VAL A 39 -1.86 -4.07 1.26
N PRO A 40 -0.79 -3.38 0.82
CA PRO A 40 -0.80 -2.76 -0.51
C PRO A 40 -1.11 -3.85 -1.53
N VAL A 41 -2.22 -3.74 -2.20
CA VAL A 41 -2.55 -4.67 -3.29
C VAL A 41 -1.87 -4.13 -4.53
N ALA A 42 -0.93 -4.88 -5.09
CA ALA A 42 -0.51 -4.67 -6.45
C ALA A 42 -1.73 -5.00 -7.34
N GLU A 43 -2.55 -4.00 -7.61
CA GLU A 43 -3.64 -4.16 -8.56
C GLU A 43 -3.17 -3.81 -9.95
N PRO A 44 -3.41 -4.69 -10.93
CA PRO A 44 -3.48 -4.21 -12.30
C PRO A 44 -4.59 -3.15 -12.29
N LEU A 45 -4.24 -1.92 -12.68
CA LEU A 45 -5.06 -0.70 -12.67
C LEU A 45 -6.56 -1.01 -12.92
N PRO A 46 -7.47 -0.90 -11.92
CA PRO A 46 -8.87 -1.33 -12.11
C PRO A 46 -9.72 -0.35 -12.93
N LEU A 47 -9.14 0.74 -13.42
CA LEU A 47 -9.76 1.70 -14.33
C LEU A 47 -9.09 1.72 -15.72
N LEU A 48 -8.08 0.91 -15.91
CA LEU A 48 -7.43 0.71 -17.20
C LEU A 48 -7.72 -0.73 -17.62
N ASP A 49 -8.11 -0.90 -18.87
CA ASP A 49 -8.21 -2.21 -19.49
C ASP A 49 -6.93 -3.01 -19.25
N ALA A 50 -7.06 -4.33 -19.12
CA ALA A 50 -5.91 -5.23 -18.90
C ALA A 50 -4.78 -4.97 -19.90
N ASP A 51 -5.11 -4.48 -21.09
CA ASP A 51 -4.20 -4.09 -22.15
C ASP A 51 -3.36 -2.87 -21.75
N THR A 52 -3.95 -1.86 -21.12
CA THR A 52 -3.21 -0.66 -20.67
C THR A 52 -2.27 -0.98 -19.50
N ALA A 53 -2.69 -1.84 -18.57
CA ALA A 53 -1.84 -2.28 -17.47
C ALA A 53 -0.64 -3.11 -17.97
N SER A 54 -0.84 -3.92 -19.00
CA SER A 54 0.24 -4.68 -19.64
C SER A 54 1.18 -3.78 -20.44
N ALA A 55 0.65 -2.75 -21.11
CA ALA A 55 1.43 -1.75 -21.84
C ALA A 55 2.32 -0.93 -20.88
N LEU A 56 1.78 -0.47 -19.73
CA LEU A 56 2.57 0.26 -18.74
C LEU A 56 3.70 -0.60 -18.16
N ARG A 57 3.44 -1.88 -17.90
CA ARG A 57 4.50 -2.81 -17.45
C ARG A 57 5.58 -3.00 -18.51
N ALA A 58 5.21 -3.07 -19.79
CA ALA A 58 6.17 -3.12 -20.90
C ALA A 58 7.00 -1.82 -21.00
N GLU A 59 6.46 -0.69 -20.53
CA GLU A 59 7.15 0.59 -20.41
C GLU A 59 7.91 0.73 -19.06
N HIS A 60 8.04 -0.34 -18.24
CA HIS A 60 8.68 -0.36 -16.92
C HIS A 60 8.02 0.56 -15.87
N ILE A 61 6.72 0.82 -16.04
CA ILE A 61 5.89 1.62 -15.14
C ILE A 61 4.97 0.69 -14.36
N VAL A 62 4.94 0.81 -13.04
CA VAL A 62 4.05 0.04 -12.17
C VAL A 62 3.22 0.98 -11.31
N SER A 63 1.92 0.70 -11.17
CA SER A 63 1.04 1.46 -10.31
C SER A 63 0.55 0.60 -9.14
N TYR A 64 0.65 1.13 -7.93
CA TYR A 64 0.17 0.50 -6.72
C TYR A 64 -0.91 1.35 -6.05
N ARG A 65 -1.98 0.70 -5.63
CA ARG A 65 -3.00 1.29 -4.80
C ARG A 65 -2.69 1.02 -3.34
N LEU A 66 -2.66 2.06 -2.53
CA LEU A 66 -2.52 1.95 -1.08
C LEU A 66 -3.91 2.06 -0.45
N ASP A 67 -4.42 0.92 0.08
CA ASP A 67 -5.74 0.82 0.68
C ASP A 67 -5.65 0.64 2.21
N GLY A 68 -6.71 1.05 2.91
CA GLY A 68 -6.86 0.82 4.35
C GLY A 68 -5.97 1.72 5.20
N ALA A 69 -5.26 1.14 6.17
CA ALA A 69 -4.33 1.83 7.04
C ALA A 69 -2.89 1.44 6.71
N LEU A 70 -2.04 2.43 6.49
CA LEU A 70 -0.64 2.19 6.21
C LEU A 70 0.13 1.99 7.53
N PHE A 71 0.58 0.75 7.78
CA PHE A 71 1.40 0.37 8.93
C PHE A 71 2.79 -0.09 8.50
N PHE A 72 3.74 0.00 9.42
CA PHE A 72 5.15 -0.37 9.19
C PHE A 72 5.34 -1.77 8.58
N GLY A 73 4.53 -2.77 8.94
CA GLY A 73 4.62 -4.12 8.37
C GLY A 73 4.19 -4.24 6.91
N ALA A 74 3.44 -3.26 6.37
CA ALA A 74 3.05 -3.21 4.96
C ALA A 74 4.22 -2.80 4.06
N VAL A 75 5.12 -1.93 4.55
CA VAL A 75 6.29 -1.41 3.84
C VAL A 75 7.22 -2.53 3.39
N GLN A 76 7.59 -3.43 4.29
CA GLN A 76 8.55 -4.52 3.99
C GLN A 76 7.99 -5.50 2.95
N ARG A 77 6.70 -5.77 2.98
CA ARG A 77 6.05 -6.61 1.97
C ARG A 77 6.00 -5.93 0.61
N PHE A 78 5.66 -4.64 0.58
CA PHE A 78 5.62 -3.83 -0.63
C PHE A 78 6.99 -3.77 -1.31
N LEU A 79 8.05 -3.51 -0.56
CA LEU A 79 9.42 -3.52 -1.08
C LEU A 79 9.83 -4.91 -1.57
N GLY A 80 9.39 -5.98 -0.90
CA GLY A 80 9.61 -7.36 -1.34
C GLY A 80 8.90 -7.69 -2.65
N GLU A 81 7.67 -7.21 -2.83
CA GLU A 81 6.91 -7.39 -4.09
C GLU A 81 7.57 -6.61 -5.24
N LEU A 82 7.97 -5.36 -4.99
CA LEU A 82 8.69 -4.56 -5.99
C LEU A 82 10.02 -5.20 -6.40
N ALA A 83 10.75 -5.79 -5.47
CA ALA A 83 12.00 -6.47 -5.75
C ALA A 83 11.82 -7.72 -6.64
N SER A 84 10.60 -8.25 -6.75
CA SER A 84 10.26 -9.39 -7.61
C SER A 84 9.88 -9.00 -9.05
N ILE A 85 9.74 -7.70 -9.32
CA ILE A 85 9.41 -7.18 -10.66
C ILE A 85 10.71 -6.70 -11.30
N ASP A 86 11.10 -7.35 -12.39
CA ASP A 86 12.31 -6.97 -13.12
C ASP A 86 12.13 -5.60 -13.80
N GLU A 87 13.18 -4.77 -13.73
CA GLU A 87 13.34 -3.53 -14.48
C GLU A 87 12.29 -2.43 -14.27
N VAL A 88 11.69 -2.29 -13.06
CA VAL A 88 10.82 -1.15 -12.74
C VAL A 88 11.64 0.15 -12.74
N ARG A 89 11.15 1.15 -13.47
CA ARG A 89 11.77 2.49 -13.56
C ARG A 89 10.93 3.57 -12.89
N VAL A 90 9.61 3.42 -12.94
CA VAL A 90 8.68 4.38 -12.35
C VAL A 90 7.61 3.64 -11.57
N VAL A 91 7.33 4.11 -10.36
CA VAL A 91 6.27 3.61 -9.48
C VAL A 91 5.27 4.74 -9.23
N ILE A 92 4.00 4.50 -9.52
CA ILE A 92 2.89 5.39 -9.19
C ILE A 92 2.20 4.85 -7.95
N LEU A 93 2.30 5.56 -6.82
CA LEU A 93 1.61 5.24 -5.58
C LEU A 93 0.28 6.00 -5.51
N ARG A 94 -0.83 5.29 -5.49
CA ARG A 94 -2.18 5.85 -5.45
C ARG A 94 -2.71 5.82 -4.03
N LEU A 95 -3.04 7.01 -3.50
CA LEU A 95 -3.47 7.21 -2.11
C LEU A 95 -4.96 7.54 -1.90
N PRO A 96 -5.84 7.67 -2.92
CA PRO A 96 -7.23 8.10 -2.69
C PRO A 96 -8.01 7.16 -1.77
N GLU A 97 -7.69 5.88 -1.82
CA GLU A 97 -8.36 4.81 -1.05
C GLU A 97 -7.76 4.65 0.36
N LEU A 98 -6.68 5.37 0.67
CA LEU A 98 -6.07 5.34 1.99
C LEU A 98 -7.04 5.92 3.01
N GLN A 99 -7.53 5.09 3.94
CA GLN A 99 -8.54 5.50 4.92
C GLN A 99 -7.93 6.24 6.10
N MET A 100 -6.76 5.80 6.54
CA MET A 100 -6.05 6.37 7.68
C MET A 100 -4.55 6.43 7.39
N LEU A 101 -3.98 7.60 7.62
CA LEU A 101 -2.54 7.83 7.61
C LEU A 101 -2.17 8.54 8.90
N ASP A 102 -1.41 7.88 9.75
CA ASP A 102 -0.80 8.49 10.93
C ASP A 102 0.67 8.88 10.65
N ALA A 103 1.32 9.51 11.62
CA ALA A 103 2.72 9.92 11.48
C ALA A 103 3.66 8.73 11.20
N THR A 104 3.37 7.55 11.79
CA THR A 104 4.16 6.33 11.58
C THR A 104 4.00 5.81 10.16
N GLY A 105 2.77 5.78 9.64
CA GLY A 105 2.47 5.40 8.26
C GLY A 105 3.07 6.37 7.24
N ALA A 106 3.02 7.67 7.54
CA ALA A 106 3.62 8.71 6.70
C ALA A 106 5.16 8.60 6.67
N GLN A 107 5.78 8.32 7.81
CA GLN A 107 7.22 8.07 7.87
C GLN A 107 7.60 6.80 7.09
N ALA A 108 6.82 5.72 7.25
CA ALA A 108 7.01 4.49 6.50
C ALA A 108 6.89 4.69 4.98
N LEU A 109 5.95 5.53 4.53
CA LEU A 109 5.84 5.93 3.12
C LEU A 109 7.07 6.70 2.66
N GLY A 110 7.59 7.61 3.50
CA GLY A 110 8.85 8.30 3.22
C GLY A 110 10.05 7.34 3.07
N GLU A 111 10.12 6.30 3.89
CA GLU A 111 11.17 5.27 3.78
C GLU A 111 11.04 4.46 2.48
N ILE A 112 9.81 4.18 2.02
CA ILE A 112 9.57 3.56 0.71
C ILE A 112 10.10 4.46 -0.41
N ILE A 113 9.75 5.75 -0.37
CA ILE A 113 10.20 6.73 -1.37
C ILE A 113 11.74 6.75 -1.41
N ASP A 114 12.40 6.91 -0.28
CA ASP A 114 13.86 6.93 -0.19
C ASP A 114 14.50 5.65 -0.75
N GLU A 115 13.95 4.49 -0.45
CA GLU A 115 14.48 3.21 -0.91
C GLU A 115 14.34 3.06 -2.42
N LEU A 116 13.19 3.48 -2.99
CA LEU A 116 12.96 3.42 -4.43
C LEU A 116 13.84 4.41 -5.20
N GLU A 117 13.92 5.65 -4.73
CA GLU A 117 14.77 6.68 -5.34
C GLU A 117 16.27 6.27 -5.29
N ARG A 118 16.72 5.64 -4.20
CA ARG A 118 18.09 5.08 -4.11
C ARG A 118 18.35 3.96 -5.12
N ARG A 119 17.32 3.25 -5.55
CA ARG A 119 17.39 2.24 -6.61
C ARG A 119 17.23 2.82 -8.01
N ASN A 120 17.21 4.15 -8.15
CA ASN A 120 16.90 4.88 -9.38
C ASN A 120 15.49 4.58 -9.93
N VAL A 121 14.54 4.27 -9.06
CA VAL A 121 13.14 4.12 -9.40
C VAL A 121 12.44 5.43 -9.03
N THR A 122 11.90 6.13 -10.04
CA THR A 122 11.18 7.38 -9.83
C THR A 122 9.82 7.11 -9.17
N VAL A 123 9.49 7.85 -8.12
CA VAL A 123 8.23 7.71 -7.40
C VAL A 123 7.29 8.87 -7.71
N LEU A 124 6.06 8.55 -8.11
CA LEU A 124 4.98 9.51 -8.31
C LEU A 124 3.86 9.22 -7.31
N LEU A 125 3.34 10.24 -6.66
CA LEU A 125 2.20 10.14 -5.75
C LEU A 125 0.93 10.65 -6.43
N LYS A 126 -0.16 9.87 -6.36
CA LYS A 126 -1.45 10.25 -6.93
C LYS A 126 -2.53 10.36 -5.86
N GLY A 127 -3.18 11.52 -5.81
CA GLY A 127 -4.41 11.78 -5.08
C GLY A 127 -4.33 11.64 -3.56
N PRO A 128 -3.31 12.15 -2.85
CA PRO A 128 -3.36 12.22 -1.40
C PRO A 128 -4.48 13.18 -0.98
N ARG A 129 -5.26 12.78 0.03
CA ARG A 129 -6.25 13.69 0.62
C ARG A 129 -5.55 14.86 1.31
N PRO A 130 -6.20 16.03 1.45
CA PRO A 130 -5.59 17.18 2.11
C PRO A 130 -5.08 16.90 3.53
N GLU A 131 -5.82 16.09 4.30
CA GLU A 131 -5.39 15.64 5.63
C GLU A 131 -4.13 14.78 5.60
N HIS A 132 -4.01 13.89 4.61
CA HIS A 132 -2.82 13.04 4.44
C HIS A 132 -1.63 13.85 3.94
N LEU A 133 -1.87 14.76 3.00
CA LEU A 133 -0.82 15.63 2.47
C LEU A 133 -0.15 16.45 3.58
N ARG A 134 -0.96 16.99 4.52
CA ARG A 134 -0.43 17.72 5.67
C ARG A 134 0.50 16.86 6.53
N ILE A 135 0.08 15.63 6.87
CA ILE A 135 0.90 14.72 7.67
C ILE A 135 2.18 14.34 6.92
N LEU A 136 2.09 14.06 5.62
CA LEU A 136 3.24 13.74 4.78
C LEU A 136 4.25 14.89 4.71
N GLN A 137 3.78 16.13 4.67
CA GLN A 137 4.62 17.32 4.72
C GLN A 137 5.26 17.51 6.10
N GLU A 138 4.48 17.35 7.19
CA GLU A 138 4.97 17.49 8.57
C GLU A 138 6.10 16.50 8.91
N VAL A 139 6.06 15.28 8.35
CA VAL A 139 7.13 14.27 8.54
C VAL A 139 8.22 14.33 7.48
N GLY A 140 8.13 15.26 6.51
CA GLY A 140 9.10 15.42 5.43
C GLY A 140 9.08 14.29 4.39
N ALA A 141 7.99 13.54 4.28
CA ALA A 141 7.89 12.45 3.30
C ALA A 141 7.77 12.96 1.86
N ILE A 142 7.14 14.13 1.67
CA ILE A 142 7.03 14.78 0.35
C ILE A 142 8.39 15.29 -0.13
N ASP A 143 9.22 15.80 0.79
CA ASP A 143 10.54 16.34 0.47
C ASP A 143 11.54 15.28 -0.02
N ARG A 144 11.20 14.00 0.18
CA ARG A 144 11.99 12.84 -0.29
C ARG A 144 11.72 12.48 -1.75
N LEU A 145 10.65 13.01 -2.36
CA LEU A 145 10.42 12.87 -3.79
C LEU A 145 11.51 13.60 -4.57
N ALA A 146 12.03 12.99 -5.63
CA ALA A 146 13.07 13.57 -6.49
C ALA A 146 12.67 14.94 -7.06
N HIS A 147 11.36 15.23 -7.12
CA HIS A 147 10.84 16.50 -7.62
C HIS A 147 9.49 16.86 -6.99
N GLU A 148 9.25 18.14 -6.66
CA GLU A 148 7.95 18.64 -6.17
C GLU A 148 6.80 18.37 -7.16
N LYS A 149 7.10 18.23 -8.46
CA LYS A 149 6.14 17.91 -9.52
C LYS A 149 5.72 16.44 -9.59
N HIS A 150 6.17 15.59 -8.66
CA HIS A 150 5.80 14.16 -8.60
C HIS A 150 4.54 13.91 -7.75
N LEU A 151 3.75 14.96 -7.50
CA LEU A 151 2.45 14.91 -6.83
C LEU A 151 1.35 15.26 -7.85
N PHE A 152 0.39 14.34 -8.03
CA PHE A 152 -0.66 14.47 -9.05
C PHE A 152 -2.05 14.25 -8.42
N ASP A 153 -3.02 15.02 -8.87
CA ASP A 153 -4.43 14.79 -8.54
C ASP A 153 -5.11 13.86 -9.54
N ASP A 154 -4.64 13.84 -10.77
CA ASP A 154 -5.16 13.01 -11.86
C ASP A 154 -4.23 11.86 -12.21
N LEU A 155 -4.83 10.69 -12.55
CA LEU A 155 -4.07 9.49 -12.87
C LEU A 155 -3.46 9.55 -14.28
N ASP A 156 -4.18 10.11 -15.24
CA ASP A 156 -3.72 10.18 -16.63
C ASP A 156 -2.53 11.14 -16.75
N GLU A 157 -2.56 12.25 -15.98
CA GLU A 157 -1.42 13.16 -15.87
C GLU A 157 -0.20 12.46 -15.21
N ALA A 158 -0.41 11.68 -14.17
CA ALA A 158 0.65 10.90 -13.53
C ALA A 158 1.26 9.87 -14.49
N ILE A 159 0.43 9.19 -15.29
CA ILE A 159 0.88 8.22 -16.30
C ILE A 159 1.65 8.92 -17.42
N ALA A 160 1.15 10.06 -17.93
CA ALA A 160 1.85 10.82 -18.95
C ALA A 160 3.23 11.28 -18.47
N HIS A 161 3.32 11.71 -17.22
CA HIS A 161 4.60 12.10 -16.60
C HIS A 161 5.53 10.90 -16.38
N ALA A 162 4.98 9.76 -15.95
CA ALA A 162 5.73 8.52 -15.77
C ALA A 162 6.42 8.07 -17.05
N ARG A 163 5.75 8.17 -18.21
CA ARG A 163 6.33 7.84 -19.51
C ARG A 163 7.55 8.68 -19.85
N ILE A 164 7.50 9.99 -19.56
CA ILE A 164 8.64 10.89 -19.79
C ILE A 164 9.88 10.44 -19.00
N HIS A 165 9.68 9.95 -17.75
CA HIS A 165 10.77 9.45 -16.93
C HIS A 165 11.27 8.08 -17.39
N ALA A 166 10.36 7.17 -17.78
CA ALA A 166 10.72 5.85 -18.27
C ALA A 166 11.57 5.91 -19.56
N GLU A 167 11.27 6.86 -20.45
CA GLU A 167 12.03 7.09 -21.69
C GLU A 167 13.43 7.69 -21.44
N ARG A 168 13.57 8.59 -20.47
CA ARG A 168 14.86 9.24 -20.15
C ARG A 168 15.92 8.30 -19.60
N VAL A 169 15.50 7.25 -18.93
CA VAL A 169 16.41 6.24 -18.35
C VAL A 169 16.82 5.20 -19.39
N ALA A 170 16.15 5.16 -20.54
CA ALA A 170 16.43 4.23 -21.65
C ALA A 170 17.53 4.74 -22.62
N GLY A 171 17.93 6.00 -22.54
CA GLY A 171 18.96 6.65 -23.37
C GLY A 171 20.22 6.94 -22.59
#